data_d847c7101dc65180bfddd00b22bcde19
#
_entry.id   d847c7101dc65180bfddd00b22bcde19
#
_cell.length_a   1.000
_cell.length_b   1.000
_cell.length_c   1.000
_cell.angle_alpha   90.00
_cell.angle_beta   90.00
_cell.angle_gamma   90.00
#
_symmetry.space_group_name_H-M   'P 1'
#
loop_
_entity.id
_entity.type
_entity.pdbx_description
1 polymer ?
#
loop_
_entity_poly.entity_id
_entity_poly.type
_entity_poly.pdbx_seq_one_letter_code
_entity_poly.pdbx_strand_id
1 'polypeptide(L)'
;PLRQDMPFIDSWNHLVPISYYRGKNGVQFLDIFDSKIQKKLEYGVKAKCLSSRENPNTIGYCWTDLGSWALENPSGKNWVDFIRQLPPNTPGQKAYQKFLKTWEGSSKKQRDLAFLRIIAKEYFKVVGNAQRKYAPNHLVFGERFGISSLSIYRTIVPEVLEEMLPYVDAIAIQPPFQSKFPKEDFDKIYQLTQKPILICDFAIRFKDEDKDIRSWKPEPDSIAAGRAYVQYIKDAFETDYIIGSFWCNPVDTPKGFGKLGVKQGFFNEDLSPRPGLSKSVSK
;
A
#
# COMPACT_ATOMS: atom_id res chain seq x y z
N PRO A 1 -10.25 -10.46 18.29
CA PRO A 1 -10.25 -10.01 19.69
C PRO A 1 -8.87 -9.70 20.25
N LEU A 2 -7.78 -10.00 19.54
CA LEU A 2 -6.41 -10.02 20.12
C LEU A 2 -5.70 -8.66 20.18
N ARG A 3 -6.32 -7.51 19.86
CA ARG A 3 -5.54 -6.27 19.67
C ARG A 3 -6.21 -4.97 20.08
N GLN A 4 -7.19 -5.02 20.97
CA GLN A 4 -7.81 -3.77 21.45
C GLN A 4 -6.89 -2.94 22.34
N ASP A 5 -5.82 -3.57 22.88
CA ASP A 5 -4.91 -2.96 23.87
C ASP A 5 -3.60 -2.45 23.26
N MET A 6 -3.40 -2.58 21.96
CA MET A 6 -2.20 -2.11 21.27
C MET A 6 -2.53 -1.07 20.19
N PRO A 7 -1.70 -0.03 20.02
CA PRO A 7 -1.85 0.91 18.92
C PRO A 7 -1.84 0.20 17.56
N PHE A 8 -2.79 0.53 16.68
CA PHE A 8 -2.91 -0.09 15.36
C PHE A 8 -3.36 0.90 14.29
N ILE A 9 -3.06 0.56 13.05
CA ILE A 9 -3.57 1.23 11.85
C ILE A 9 -4.60 0.29 11.22
N ASP A 10 -5.82 0.79 11.01
CA ASP A 10 -6.86 0.01 10.33
C ASP A 10 -6.63 0.06 8.80
N SER A 11 -6.65 -1.09 8.17
CA SER A 11 -6.41 -1.23 6.75
C SER A 11 -7.67 -1.68 6.01
N TRP A 12 -8.03 -0.95 4.97
CA TRP A 12 -9.29 -1.12 4.26
C TRP A 12 -9.22 -1.93 2.97
N ASN A 13 -8.44 -2.95 2.92
CA ASN A 13 -8.26 -3.81 1.74
C ASN A 13 -9.57 -4.30 1.07
N HIS A 14 -10.71 -4.14 1.75
CA HIS A 14 -12.00 -4.60 1.25
C HIS A 14 -12.84 -3.51 0.59
N LEU A 15 -12.52 -2.23 0.82
CA LEU A 15 -13.33 -1.11 0.33
C LEU A 15 -13.06 -0.78 -1.12
N VAL A 16 -11.83 -0.96 -1.53
CA VAL A 16 -11.42 -0.67 -2.89
C VAL A 16 -10.86 -1.94 -3.51
N PRO A 17 -11.61 -2.61 -4.37
CA PRO A 17 -11.20 -3.87 -4.97
C PRO A 17 -10.09 -3.72 -6.01
N ILE A 18 -9.31 -2.65 -5.95
CA ILE A 18 -8.21 -2.33 -6.87
C ILE A 18 -6.84 -2.83 -6.41
N SER A 19 -6.77 -3.60 -5.31
CA SER A 19 -5.52 -4.17 -4.85
C SER A 19 -4.93 -5.17 -5.84
N TYR A 20 -3.64 -5.06 -6.09
CA TYR A 20 -2.85 -5.99 -6.89
C TYR A 20 -3.01 -7.47 -6.47
N TYR A 21 -3.24 -7.73 -5.17
CA TYR A 21 -3.34 -9.09 -4.62
C TYR A 21 -4.69 -9.79 -4.85
N ARG A 22 -5.68 -9.14 -5.41
CA ARG A 22 -6.97 -9.80 -5.68
C ARG A 22 -6.97 -10.77 -6.88
N GLY A 23 -5.83 -11.22 -7.27
CA GLY A 23 -5.44 -12.39 -8.04
C GLY A 23 -6.43 -12.88 -9.09
N LYS A 24 -7.11 -13.98 -8.82
CA LYS A 24 -7.95 -14.69 -9.82
C LYS A 24 -9.17 -13.92 -10.32
N ASN A 25 -9.72 -13.01 -9.53
CA ASN A 25 -10.88 -12.20 -9.93
C ASN A 25 -10.51 -10.84 -10.53
N GLY A 26 -9.21 -10.55 -10.60
CA GLY A 26 -8.69 -9.32 -11.17
C GLY A 26 -9.03 -8.06 -10.38
N VAL A 27 -8.34 -6.98 -10.70
CA VAL A 27 -8.65 -5.65 -10.21
C VAL A 27 -10.02 -5.23 -10.70
N GLN A 28 -10.90 -4.81 -9.81
CA GLN A 28 -12.21 -4.27 -10.16
C GLN A 28 -12.12 -2.74 -10.24
N PHE A 29 -12.01 -2.25 -11.46
CA PHE A 29 -12.11 -0.81 -11.69
C PHE A 29 -13.56 -0.34 -11.54
N LEU A 30 -13.73 0.92 -11.16
CA LEU A 30 -15.03 1.54 -10.87
C LEU A 30 -15.23 2.77 -11.73
N ASP A 31 -16.46 3.05 -12.16
CA ASP A 31 -16.81 4.35 -12.73
C ASP A 31 -16.89 5.38 -11.61
N ILE A 32 -15.75 5.98 -11.25
CA ILE A 32 -15.67 6.94 -10.16
C ILE A 32 -16.43 8.23 -10.43
N PHE A 33 -16.81 8.50 -11.68
CA PHE A 33 -17.63 9.64 -12.03
C PHE A 33 -19.14 9.40 -11.80
N ASP A 34 -19.54 8.15 -11.54
CA ASP A 34 -20.92 7.82 -11.18
C ASP A 34 -21.19 8.16 -9.71
N SER A 35 -22.14 9.03 -9.47
CA SER A 35 -22.55 9.45 -8.12
C SER A 35 -23.04 8.30 -7.24
N LYS A 36 -23.55 7.21 -7.82
CA LYS A 36 -23.94 6.00 -7.08
C LYS A 36 -22.70 5.26 -6.56
N ILE A 37 -21.67 5.19 -7.38
CA ILE A 37 -20.38 4.59 -6.99
C ILE A 37 -19.72 5.45 -5.91
N GLN A 38 -19.70 6.78 -6.07
CA GLN A 38 -19.16 7.70 -5.06
C GLN A 38 -19.87 7.55 -3.71
N LYS A 39 -21.20 7.50 -3.70
CA LYS A 39 -21.98 7.24 -2.47
C LYS A 39 -21.67 5.90 -1.84
N LYS A 40 -21.47 4.84 -2.65
CA LYS A 40 -21.08 3.52 -2.16
C LYS A 40 -19.69 3.53 -1.51
N LEU A 41 -18.74 4.24 -2.10
CA LEU A 41 -17.39 4.41 -1.52
C LEU A 41 -17.46 5.20 -0.21
N GLU A 42 -18.17 6.34 -0.19
CA GLU A 42 -18.37 7.13 1.03
C GLU A 42 -19.01 6.29 2.16
N TYR A 43 -20.03 5.51 1.83
CA TYR A 43 -20.67 4.60 2.79
C TYR A 43 -19.70 3.57 3.34
N GLY A 44 -18.87 2.98 2.48
CA GLY A 44 -17.86 2.02 2.89
C GLY A 44 -16.83 2.63 3.84
N VAL A 45 -16.30 3.82 3.51
CA VAL A 45 -15.39 4.57 4.38
C VAL A 45 -16.06 4.90 5.72
N LYS A 46 -17.31 5.39 5.70
CA LYS A 46 -18.10 5.66 6.92
C LYS A 46 -18.19 4.42 7.81
N ALA A 47 -18.58 3.29 7.25
CA ALA A 47 -18.74 2.05 8.02
C ALA A 47 -17.44 1.64 8.72
N LYS A 48 -16.31 1.77 8.02
CA LYS A 48 -14.98 1.47 8.57
C LYS A 48 -14.56 2.45 9.66
N CYS A 49 -14.71 3.74 9.43
CA CYS A 49 -14.41 4.74 10.46
C CYS A 49 -15.23 4.51 11.73
N LEU A 50 -16.54 4.28 11.60
CA LEU A 50 -17.41 4.03 12.73
C LEU A 50 -17.09 2.76 13.51
N SER A 51 -16.44 1.75 12.88
CA SER A 51 -16.07 0.50 13.55
C SER A 51 -14.86 0.62 14.48
N SER A 52 -14.00 1.64 14.29
CA SER A 52 -12.72 1.72 15.02
C SER A 52 -12.37 3.11 15.57
N ARG A 53 -13.02 4.19 15.14
CA ARG A 53 -12.63 5.55 15.53
C ARG A 53 -12.76 5.86 17.04
N GLU A 54 -13.63 5.15 17.75
CA GLU A 54 -13.81 5.33 19.20
C GLU A 54 -12.80 4.49 20.01
N ASN A 55 -12.01 3.64 19.36
CA ASN A 55 -10.96 2.90 20.04
C ASN A 55 -9.72 3.82 20.20
N PRO A 56 -9.28 4.10 21.44
CA PRO A 56 -8.17 5.00 21.72
C PRO A 56 -6.82 4.53 21.13
N ASN A 57 -6.72 3.26 20.76
CA ASN A 57 -5.53 2.68 20.15
C ASN A 57 -5.53 2.75 18.62
N THR A 58 -6.60 3.28 18.00
CA THR A 58 -6.60 3.52 16.54
C THR A 58 -5.74 4.73 16.21
N ILE A 59 -4.58 4.50 15.62
CA ILE A 59 -3.67 5.56 15.17
C ILE A 59 -4.22 6.25 13.92
N GLY A 60 -4.70 5.46 12.96
CA GLY A 60 -5.16 5.96 11.69
C GLY A 60 -5.57 4.86 10.71
N TYR A 61 -5.62 5.23 9.44
CA TYR A 61 -6.22 4.39 8.40
C TYR A 61 -5.39 4.34 7.12
N CYS A 62 -5.26 3.12 6.56
CA CYS A 62 -4.85 2.91 5.17
C CYS A 62 -6.09 2.56 4.32
N TRP A 63 -6.14 3.03 3.06
CA TRP A 63 -7.32 2.83 2.20
C TRP A 63 -7.29 1.53 1.42
N THR A 64 -6.15 1.19 0.84
CA THR A 64 -5.98 -0.09 0.14
C THR A 64 -4.56 -0.59 0.21
N ASP A 65 -4.40 -1.85 -0.12
CA ASP A 65 -3.13 -2.53 -0.20
C ASP A 65 -2.66 -2.60 -1.66
N LEU A 66 -1.52 -2.00 -1.96
CA LEU A 66 -0.87 -2.01 -3.26
C LEU A 66 -1.84 -1.69 -4.41
N GLY A 67 -2.34 -0.46 -4.44
CA GLY A 67 -3.27 0.02 -5.46
C GLY A 67 -2.71 -0.19 -6.87
N SER A 68 -3.58 -0.59 -7.81
CA SER A 68 -3.21 -0.88 -9.19
C SER A 68 -3.47 0.33 -10.09
N TRP A 69 -2.61 1.35 -9.99
CA TRP A 69 -2.74 2.59 -10.74
C TRP A 69 -1.93 2.62 -12.04
N ALA A 70 -0.88 1.81 -12.16
CA ALA A 70 -0.03 1.81 -13.35
C ALA A 70 -0.82 1.50 -14.63
N LEU A 71 -0.58 2.25 -15.70
CA LEU A 71 -1.16 2.00 -17.01
C LEU A 71 -0.71 0.63 -17.56
N GLU A 72 0.53 0.26 -17.27
CA GLU A 72 1.11 -1.04 -17.60
C GLU A 72 1.18 -1.88 -16.33
N ASN A 73 0.31 -2.86 -16.19
CA ASN A 73 0.32 -3.78 -15.07
C ASN A 73 0.15 -5.24 -15.56
N PRO A 74 0.53 -6.23 -14.74
CA PRO A 74 0.49 -7.64 -15.14
C PRO A 74 -0.88 -8.17 -15.55
N SER A 75 -1.97 -7.53 -15.12
CA SER A 75 -3.33 -7.93 -15.49
C SER A 75 -3.73 -7.48 -16.91
N GLY A 76 -2.94 -6.61 -17.54
CA GLY A 76 -3.26 -6.01 -18.83
C GLY A 76 -4.46 -5.03 -18.80
N LYS A 77 -4.99 -4.72 -17.62
CA LYS A 77 -6.14 -3.83 -17.42
C LYS A 77 -5.72 -2.62 -16.62
N ASN A 78 -6.23 -1.44 -16.95
CA ASN A 78 -5.98 -0.21 -16.22
C ASN A 78 -7.25 0.66 -16.14
N TRP A 79 -7.20 1.67 -15.27
CA TRP A 79 -8.32 2.58 -15.05
C TRP A 79 -8.79 3.30 -16.30
N VAL A 80 -7.86 3.76 -17.14
CA VAL A 80 -8.17 4.54 -18.34
C VAL A 80 -8.87 3.66 -19.38
N ASP A 81 -8.34 2.45 -19.62
CA ASP A 81 -8.96 1.51 -20.56
C ASP A 81 -10.33 1.05 -20.08
N PHE A 82 -10.51 0.86 -18.77
CA PHE A 82 -11.82 0.55 -18.21
C PHE A 82 -12.84 1.67 -18.49
N ILE A 83 -12.51 2.93 -18.18
CA ILE A 83 -13.43 4.06 -18.42
C ILE A 83 -13.70 4.25 -19.92
N ARG A 84 -12.67 4.08 -20.75
CA ARG A 84 -12.79 4.19 -22.21
C ARG A 84 -13.76 3.17 -22.83
N GLN A 85 -13.87 1.99 -22.24
CA GLN A 85 -14.72 0.89 -22.69
C GLN A 85 -16.14 0.94 -22.13
N LEU A 86 -16.44 1.87 -21.23
CA LEU A 86 -17.79 2.02 -20.69
C LEU A 86 -18.80 2.44 -21.78
N PRO A 87 -20.09 2.09 -21.63
CA PRO A 87 -21.12 2.53 -22.55
C PRO A 87 -21.17 4.07 -22.71
N PRO A 88 -21.51 4.61 -23.90
CA PRO A 88 -21.38 6.03 -24.22
C PRO A 88 -22.12 7.00 -23.28
N ASN A 89 -23.18 6.55 -22.66
CA ASN A 89 -24.01 7.39 -21.77
C ASN A 89 -23.62 7.35 -20.30
N THR A 90 -22.61 6.57 -19.93
CA THR A 90 -22.13 6.50 -18.54
C THR A 90 -21.38 7.78 -18.14
N PRO A 91 -21.39 8.13 -16.84
CA PRO A 91 -20.68 9.31 -16.35
C PRO A 91 -19.20 9.31 -16.70
N GLY A 92 -18.52 8.17 -16.52
CA GLY A 92 -17.09 8.03 -16.83
C GLY A 92 -16.78 8.22 -18.32
N GLN A 93 -17.59 7.62 -19.20
CA GLN A 93 -17.41 7.80 -20.64
C GLN A 93 -17.64 9.27 -21.06
N LYS A 94 -18.64 9.94 -20.49
CA LYS A 94 -18.86 11.38 -20.73
C LYS A 94 -17.67 12.22 -20.23
N ALA A 95 -17.11 11.89 -19.08
CA ALA A 95 -15.92 12.56 -18.54
C ALA A 95 -14.71 12.36 -19.47
N TYR A 96 -14.50 11.16 -19.98
CA TYR A 96 -13.45 10.88 -20.94
C TYR A 96 -13.62 11.66 -22.26
N GLN A 97 -14.83 11.67 -22.82
CA GLN A 97 -15.12 12.44 -24.04
C GLN A 97 -14.94 13.96 -23.83
N LYS A 98 -15.34 14.48 -22.67
CA LYS A 98 -15.10 15.89 -22.32
C LYS A 98 -13.59 16.18 -22.28
N PHE A 99 -12.80 15.32 -21.63
CA PHE A 99 -11.36 15.45 -21.57
C PHE A 99 -10.73 15.45 -22.97
N LEU A 100 -11.14 14.54 -23.86
CA LEU A 100 -10.60 14.47 -25.22
C LEU A 100 -10.79 15.76 -26.02
N LYS A 101 -11.87 16.50 -25.79
CA LYS A 101 -12.12 17.79 -26.46
C LYS A 101 -11.13 18.89 -26.06
N THR A 102 -10.48 18.73 -24.92
CA THR A 102 -9.50 19.71 -24.38
C THR A 102 -8.06 19.21 -24.48
N TRP A 103 -7.87 17.99 -24.97
CA TRP A 103 -6.54 17.42 -25.08
C TRP A 103 -5.90 17.80 -26.42
N GLU A 104 -4.75 18.49 -26.33
CA GLU A 104 -4.01 18.97 -27.51
C GLU A 104 -2.73 18.17 -27.83
N GLY A 105 -2.35 17.23 -26.96
CA GLY A 105 -1.14 16.42 -27.15
C GLY A 105 -1.31 15.27 -28.13
N SER A 106 -0.22 14.83 -28.76
CA SER A 106 -0.20 13.70 -29.72
C SER A 106 0.11 12.36 -29.08
N SER A 107 0.79 12.32 -27.93
CA SER A 107 1.23 11.10 -27.27
C SER A 107 0.08 10.39 -26.54
N LYS A 108 -0.20 9.15 -26.95
CA LYS A 108 -1.18 8.28 -26.26
C LYS A 108 -0.85 8.10 -24.77
N LYS A 109 0.43 7.86 -24.44
CA LYS A 109 0.87 7.65 -23.06
C LYS A 109 0.63 8.88 -22.20
N GLN A 110 1.01 10.07 -22.68
CA GLN A 110 0.78 11.33 -21.94
C GLN A 110 -0.70 11.62 -21.77
N ARG A 111 -1.52 11.37 -22.80
CA ARG A 111 -2.96 11.50 -22.72
C ARG A 111 -3.55 10.58 -21.66
N ASP A 112 -3.15 9.32 -21.68
CA ASP A 112 -3.68 8.32 -20.76
C ASP A 112 -3.23 8.63 -19.32
N LEU A 113 -2.00 9.13 -19.07
CA LEU A 113 -1.56 9.63 -17.75
C LEU A 113 -2.34 10.87 -17.31
N ALA A 114 -2.57 11.82 -18.20
CA ALA A 114 -3.36 13.02 -17.87
C ALA A 114 -4.81 12.66 -17.49
N PHE A 115 -5.42 11.72 -18.19
CA PHE A 115 -6.77 11.26 -17.81
C PHE A 115 -6.77 10.41 -16.54
N LEU A 116 -5.72 9.59 -16.32
CA LEU A 116 -5.55 8.86 -15.07
C LEU A 116 -5.48 9.79 -13.85
N ARG A 117 -4.80 10.93 -13.99
CA ARG A 117 -4.78 11.99 -12.98
C ARG A 117 -6.17 12.50 -12.64
N ILE A 118 -7.04 12.70 -13.65
CA ILE A 118 -8.43 13.13 -13.41
C ILE A 118 -9.23 12.04 -12.67
N ILE A 119 -9.04 10.77 -13.01
CA ILE A 119 -9.65 9.64 -12.31
C ILE A 119 -9.19 9.62 -10.85
N ALA A 120 -7.88 9.72 -10.60
CA ALA A 120 -7.29 9.73 -9.27
C ALA A 120 -7.82 10.89 -8.42
N LYS A 121 -7.92 12.09 -9.01
CA LYS A 121 -8.47 13.27 -8.36
C LYS A 121 -9.88 13.04 -7.84
N GLU A 122 -10.79 12.54 -8.69
CA GLU A 122 -12.17 12.27 -8.26
C GLU A 122 -12.23 11.15 -7.21
N TYR A 123 -11.41 10.12 -7.36
CA TYR A 123 -11.34 9.02 -6.41
C TYR A 123 -10.87 9.49 -5.03
N PHE A 124 -9.72 10.14 -4.94
CA PHE A 124 -9.16 10.57 -3.65
C PHE A 124 -9.99 11.67 -3.00
N LYS A 125 -10.63 12.54 -3.78
CA LYS A 125 -11.60 13.51 -3.28
C LYS A 125 -12.75 12.82 -2.52
N VAL A 126 -13.32 11.77 -3.09
CA VAL A 126 -14.43 11.04 -2.43
C VAL A 126 -13.94 10.34 -1.17
N VAL A 127 -12.88 9.54 -1.27
CA VAL A 127 -12.37 8.73 -0.16
C VAL A 127 -11.78 9.61 0.94
N GLY A 128 -10.95 10.59 0.57
CA GLY A 128 -10.29 11.49 1.51
C GLY A 128 -11.27 12.39 2.27
N ASN A 129 -12.24 12.99 1.58
CA ASN A 129 -13.26 13.79 2.25
C ASN A 129 -14.13 12.94 3.18
N ALA A 130 -14.50 11.74 2.76
CA ALA A 130 -15.24 10.82 3.62
C ALA A 130 -14.43 10.45 4.88
N GLN A 131 -13.12 10.16 4.71
CA GLN A 131 -12.24 9.87 5.83
C GLN A 131 -12.21 11.01 6.85
N ARG A 132 -11.94 12.23 6.40
CA ARG A 132 -11.91 13.41 7.28
C ARG A 132 -13.26 13.70 7.94
N LYS A 133 -14.36 13.44 7.24
CA LYS A 133 -15.71 13.63 7.78
C LYS A 133 -16.04 12.65 8.93
N TYR A 134 -15.65 11.38 8.79
CA TYR A 134 -16.07 10.32 9.71
C TYR A 134 -15.03 9.94 10.77
N ALA A 135 -13.75 10.30 10.56
CA ALA A 135 -12.67 10.11 11.52
C ALA A 135 -11.67 11.29 11.49
N PRO A 136 -12.10 12.52 11.85
CA PRO A 136 -11.30 13.74 11.67
C PRO A 136 -10.02 13.77 12.50
N ASN A 137 -9.99 13.07 13.63
CA ASN A 137 -8.88 13.11 14.60
C ASN A 137 -7.84 11.99 14.40
N HIS A 138 -7.99 11.21 13.32
CA HIS A 138 -7.10 10.08 13.03
C HIS A 138 -6.18 10.38 11.85
N LEU A 139 -4.97 9.82 11.88
CA LEU A 139 -4.04 9.93 10.77
C LEU A 139 -4.55 9.18 9.54
N VAL A 140 -4.26 9.74 8.38
CA VAL A 140 -4.59 9.15 7.09
C VAL A 140 -3.30 8.83 6.35
N PHE A 141 -3.06 7.55 6.11
CA PHE A 141 -1.88 7.05 5.40
C PHE A 141 -2.15 6.81 3.91
N GLY A 142 -3.40 6.93 3.48
CA GLY A 142 -3.79 6.74 2.10
C GLY A 142 -3.67 5.30 1.62
N GLU A 143 -3.28 5.14 0.37
CA GLU A 143 -2.97 3.83 -0.19
C GLU A 143 -1.57 3.40 0.19
N ARG A 144 -1.39 2.10 0.41
CA ARG A 144 -0.08 1.50 0.56
C ARG A 144 0.54 1.26 -0.81
N PHE A 145 1.70 1.82 -1.07
CA PHE A 145 2.44 1.64 -2.30
C PHE A 145 3.61 0.68 -2.10
N GLY A 146 3.85 -0.18 -3.09
CA GLY A 146 5.04 -1.03 -3.09
C GLY A 146 6.15 -0.38 -3.90
N ILE A 147 7.38 -0.44 -3.37
CA ILE A 147 8.59 -0.18 -4.12
C ILE A 147 9.29 -1.50 -4.40
N SER A 148 9.77 -1.69 -5.63
CA SER A 148 10.55 -2.86 -5.99
C SER A 148 11.98 -2.45 -6.32
N SER A 149 12.91 -3.38 -6.15
CA SER A 149 14.31 -3.19 -6.54
C SER A 149 14.50 -2.86 -8.03
N LEU A 150 13.47 -3.06 -8.85
CA LEU A 150 13.52 -2.80 -10.29
C LEU A 150 13.02 -1.39 -10.66
N SER A 151 12.11 -0.83 -9.88
CA SER A 151 11.62 0.55 -10.09
C SER A 151 10.77 1.00 -8.92
N ILE A 152 11.04 2.19 -8.38
CA ILE A 152 10.17 2.84 -7.40
C ILE A 152 8.81 3.22 -7.98
N TYR A 153 8.69 3.31 -9.29
CA TYR A 153 7.47 3.71 -10.00
C TYR A 153 6.61 2.52 -10.43
N ARG A 154 6.94 1.29 -10.05
CA ARG A 154 6.17 0.11 -10.49
C ARG A 154 4.73 0.12 -9.99
N THR A 155 4.51 0.60 -8.76
CA THR A 155 3.16 0.79 -8.20
C THR A 155 2.86 2.26 -7.93
N ILE A 156 3.88 3.11 -7.85
CA ILE A 156 3.78 4.55 -7.68
C ILE A 156 3.71 5.19 -9.05
N VAL A 157 2.64 5.93 -9.29
CA VAL A 157 2.44 6.78 -10.47
C VAL A 157 2.42 8.22 -9.94
N PRO A 158 3.38 9.07 -10.31
CA PRO A 158 3.49 10.44 -9.77
C PRO A 158 2.20 11.24 -9.90
N GLU A 159 1.54 11.18 -11.06
CA GLU A 159 0.29 11.88 -11.34
C GLU A 159 -0.85 11.46 -10.40
N VAL A 160 -0.86 10.20 -9.98
CA VAL A 160 -1.83 9.65 -9.03
C VAL A 160 -1.48 10.05 -7.61
N LEU A 161 -0.20 9.95 -7.26
CA LEU A 161 0.29 10.28 -5.93
C LEU A 161 0.03 11.76 -5.60
N GLU A 162 0.31 12.67 -6.53
CA GLU A 162 0.07 14.10 -6.36
C GLU A 162 -1.40 14.41 -6.03
N GLU A 163 -2.36 13.71 -6.63
CA GLU A 163 -3.79 13.90 -6.33
C GLU A 163 -4.22 13.28 -4.99
N MET A 164 -3.43 12.37 -4.43
CA MET A 164 -3.65 11.81 -3.10
C MET A 164 -3.12 12.72 -1.97
N LEU A 165 -1.99 13.40 -2.20
CA LEU A 165 -1.26 14.16 -1.17
C LEU A 165 -2.12 15.14 -0.35
N PRO A 166 -3.12 15.86 -0.91
CA PRO A 166 -3.96 16.76 -0.13
C PRO A 166 -4.80 16.10 0.98
N TYR A 167 -4.99 14.79 0.89
CA TYR A 167 -5.89 14.05 1.77
C TYR A 167 -5.17 13.20 2.82
N VAL A 168 -3.84 13.07 2.75
CA VAL A 168 -3.04 12.20 3.62
C VAL A 168 -2.09 12.97 4.53
N ASP A 169 -1.82 12.41 5.69
CA ASP A 169 -0.87 12.97 6.66
C ASP A 169 0.54 12.39 6.46
N ALA A 170 0.62 11.12 6.07
CA ALA A 170 1.86 10.41 5.78
C ALA A 170 1.63 9.40 4.63
N ILE A 171 2.71 8.88 4.08
CA ILE A 171 2.68 7.90 2.98
C ILE A 171 3.05 6.51 3.52
N ALA A 172 2.23 5.51 3.23
CA ALA A 172 2.50 4.12 3.58
C ALA A 172 3.26 3.42 2.44
N ILE A 173 4.45 2.92 2.72
CA ILE A 173 5.32 2.27 1.73
C ILE A 173 5.66 0.85 2.16
N GLN A 174 5.47 -0.10 1.26
CA GLN A 174 6.00 -1.45 1.38
C GLN A 174 7.32 -1.55 0.60
N PRO A 175 8.46 -1.63 1.28
CA PRO A 175 9.74 -1.83 0.62
C PRO A 175 9.90 -3.28 0.14
N PRO A 176 10.88 -3.56 -0.73
CA PRO A 176 11.24 -4.94 -1.03
C PRO A 176 11.72 -5.66 0.24
N PHE A 177 11.47 -6.96 0.31
CA PHE A 177 11.99 -7.81 1.40
C PHE A 177 13.50 -7.98 1.24
N GLN A 178 14.25 -7.10 1.85
CA GLN A 178 15.72 -7.06 1.78
C GLN A 178 16.33 -6.63 3.10
N SER A 179 17.58 -7.01 3.33
CA SER A 179 18.30 -6.75 4.57
C SER A 179 18.80 -5.33 4.72
N LYS A 180 19.03 -4.65 3.61
CA LYS A 180 19.55 -3.28 3.60
C LYS A 180 18.39 -2.28 3.49
N PHE A 181 18.40 -1.26 4.35
CA PHE A 181 17.47 -0.15 4.26
C PHE A 181 17.63 0.61 2.93
N PRO A 182 16.58 0.72 2.10
CA PRO A 182 16.68 1.33 0.78
C PRO A 182 16.52 2.85 0.84
N LYS A 183 17.46 3.52 1.51
CA LYS A 183 17.41 4.95 1.77
C LYS A 183 17.22 5.80 0.51
N GLU A 184 17.95 5.50 -0.57
CA GLU A 184 17.85 6.24 -1.82
C GLU A 184 16.45 6.20 -2.45
N ASP A 185 15.74 5.08 -2.31
CA ASP A 185 14.38 4.95 -2.81
C ASP A 185 13.41 5.74 -1.93
N PHE A 186 13.59 5.72 -0.62
CA PHE A 186 12.81 6.54 0.30
C PHE A 186 13.09 8.03 0.13
N ASP A 187 14.35 8.45 -0.08
CA ASP A 187 14.72 9.84 -0.36
C ASP A 187 13.95 10.36 -1.60
N LYS A 188 13.88 9.57 -2.69
CA LYS A 188 13.13 9.94 -3.90
C LYS A 188 11.63 10.10 -3.63
N ILE A 189 11.05 9.20 -2.84
CA ILE A 189 9.63 9.29 -2.47
C ILE A 189 9.39 10.54 -1.60
N TYR A 190 10.26 10.79 -0.63
CA TYR A 190 10.14 11.96 0.22
C TYR A 190 10.30 13.27 -0.59
N GLN A 191 11.26 13.33 -1.51
CA GLN A 191 11.42 14.47 -2.42
C GLN A 191 10.17 14.73 -3.25
N LEU A 192 9.50 13.67 -3.71
CA LEU A 192 8.27 13.77 -4.50
C LEU A 192 7.06 14.18 -3.65
N THR A 193 6.97 13.75 -2.41
CA THR A 193 5.75 13.87 -1.61
C THR A 193 5.80 14.93 -0.53
N GLN A 194 6.99 15.22 0.00
CA GLN A 194 7.23 16.07 1.19
C GLN A 194 6.37 15.62 2.40
N LYS A 195 6.05 14.32 2.47
CA LYS A 195 5.26 13.73 3.54
C LYS A 195 6.09 12.73 4.34
N PRO A 196 5.87 12.63 5.65
CA PRO A 196 6.45 11.55 6.45
C PRO A 196 6.10 10.18 5.85
N ILE A 197 7.00 9.21 6.00
CA ILE A 197 6.86 7.87 5.44
C ILE A 197 6.73 6.84 6.56
N LEU A 198 5.70 6.01 6.48
CA LEU A 198 5.50 4.82 7.29
C LEU A 198 5.95 3.60 6.49
N ILE A 199 6.92 2.86 7.01
CA ILE A 199 7.35 1.60 6.41
C ILE A 199 6.35 0.52 6.81
N CYS A 200 5.69 -0.07 5.82
CA CYS A 200 4.69 -1.10 6.03
C CYS A 200 5.14 -2.43 5.44
N ASP A 201 4.80 -3.51 6.13
CA ASP A 201 4.84 -4.85 5.56
C ASP A 201 6.23 -5.25 5.03
N PHE A 202 7.30 -4.90 5.75
CA PHE A 202 8.65 -5.34 5.43
C PHE A 202 9.06 -6.56 6.26
N ALA A 203 9.99 -7.35 5.75
CA ALA A 203 10.59 -8.45 6.47
C ALA A 203 11.99 -8.76 5.92
N ILE A 204 12.84 -9.29 6.77
CA ILE A 204 14.15 -9.83 6.40
C ILE A 204 14.06 -11.34 6.48
N ARG A 205 14.18 -11.99 5.33
CA ARG A 205 14.12 -13.44 5.21
C ARG A 205 15.48 -14.06 5.39
N PHE A 206 15.49 -15.31 5.82
CA PHE A 206 16.72 -16.10 6.00
C PHE A 206 16.52 -17.51 5.46
N LYS A 207 17.63 -18.19 5.21
CA LYS A 207 17.61 -19.60 4.79
C LYS A 207 17.16 -20.45 5.98
N ASP A 208 16.23 -21.37 5.72
CA ASP A 208 15.77 -22.38 6.66
C ASP A 208 16.02 -23.74 6.00
N GLU A 209 16.45 -24.74 6.74
CA GLU A 209 16.93 -26.03 6.23
C GLU A 209 15.93 -26.75 5.33
N ASP A 210 14.64 -26.44 5.42
CA ASP A 210 13.57 -27.21 4.78
C ASP A 210 12.85 -26.52 3.62
N LYS A 211 13.20 -25.31 3.15
CA LYS A 211 12.29 -24.60 2.23
C LYS A 211 12.94 -23.70 1.19
N ASP A 212 12.38 -23.84 0.00
CA ASP A 212 12.55 -22.92 -1.13
C ASP A 212 12.08 -21.53 -0.76
N ILE A 213 12.98 -20.69 -0.32
CA ILE A 213 12.74 -19.30 0.00
C ILE A 213 12.76 -18.52 -1.30
N ARG A 214 11.59 -18.20 -1.82
CA ARG A 214 11.43 -17.22 -2.89
C ARG A 214 11.76 -15.83 -2.37
N SER A 215 13.00 -15.64 -1.97
CA SER A 215 13.48 -14.40 -1.41
C SER A 215 14.61 -13.85 -2.26
N TRP A 216 14.61 -12.57 -2.36
CA TRP A 216 15.61 -11.76 -2.98
C TRP A 216 16.81 -11.66 -2.03
N LYS A 217 17.77 -12.57 -2.14
CA LYS A 217 18.97 -12.67 -1.30
C LYS A 217 18.63 -12.81 0.21
N PRO A 218 18.17 -13.99 0.64
CA PRO A 218 17.94 -14.24 2.07
C PRO A 218 19.25 -14.21 2.85
N GLU A 219 19.17 -13.80 4.11
CA GLU A 219 20.26 -13.94 5.05
C GLU A 219 20.61 -15.43 5.26
N PRO A 220 21.87 -15.77 5.61
CA PRO A 220 22.27 -17.15 5.79
C PRO A 220 21.50 -17.88 6.89
N ASP A 221 21.11 -17.17 7.95
CA ASP A 221 20.40 -17.72 9.10
C ASP A 221 19.60 -16.64 9.85
N SER A 222 18.84 -17.04 10.87
CA SER A 222 18.03 -16.14 11.68
C SER A 222 18.84 -15.17 12.54
N ILE A 223 20.09 -15.48 12.88
CA ILE A 223 20.98 -14.60 13.64
C ILE A 223 21.45 -13.45 12.74
N ALA A 224 21.85 -13.77 11.51
CA ALA A 224 22.23 -12.77 10.51
C ALA A 224 21.03 -11.86 10.17
N ALA A 225 19.83 -12.44 10.01
CA ALA A 225 18.59 -11.68 9.79
C ALA A 225 18.28 -10.76 10.96
N GLY A 226 18.48 -11.19 12.20
CA GLY A 226 18.32 -10.37 13.39
C GLY A 226 19.28 -9.19 13.43
N ARG A 227 20.55 -9.39 13.10
CA ARG A 227 21.53 -8.28 13.01
C ARG A 227 21.17 -7.31 11.88
N ALA A 228 20.77 -7.83 10.73
CA ALA A 228 20.32 -7.01 9.61
C ALA A 228 19.08 -6.18 9.97
N TYR A 229 18.13 -6.77 10.71
CA TYR A 229 16.96 -6.05 11.21
C TYR A 229 17.34 -4.87 12.10
N VAL A 230 18.22 -5.09 13.08
CA VAL A 230 18.67 -4.02 13.98
C VAL A 230 19.33 -2.88 13.19
N GLN A 231 20.18 -3.22 12.20
CA GLN A 231 20.80 -2.20 11.34
C GLN A 231 19.77 -1.47 10.48
N TYR A 232 18.82 -2.21 9.88
CA TYR A 232 17.75 -1.62 9.08
C TYR A 232 16.92 -0.61 9.88
N ILE A 233 16.52 -0.99 11.10
CA ILE A 233 15.73 -0.10 11.97
C ILE A 233 16.55 1.11 12.43
N LYS A 234 17.85 0.93 12.71
CA LYS A 234 18.74 2.04 13.02
C LYS A 234 18.85 3.04 11.86
N ASP A 235 19.10 2.55 10.65
CA ASP A 235 19.17 3.40 9.45
C ASP A 235 17.84 4.13 9.19
N ALA A 236 16.71 3.43 9.41
CA ALA A 236 15.39 4.04 9.31
C ALA A 236 15.16 5.12 10.36
N PHE A 237 15.53 4.86 11.62
CA PHE A 237 15.38 5.80 12.72
C PHE A 237 16.26 7.06 12.56
N GLU A 238 17.44 6.93 11.96
CA GLU A 238 18.34 8.04 11.63
C GLU A 238 17.86 8.86 10.41
N THR A 239 16.71 8.51 9.83
CA THR A 239 16.12 9.16 8.65
C THR A 239 14.90 9.98 9.08
N ASP A 240 15.03 11.30 9.16
CA ASP A 240 14.09 12.24 9.79
C ASP A 240 12.63 12.14 9.33
N TYR A 241 12.38 11.71 8.09
CA TYR A 241 11.03 11.59 7.53
C TYR A 241 10.42 10.19 7.71
N ILE A 242 11.13 9.21 8.28
CA ILE A 242 10.59 7.90 8.63
C ILE A 242 9.94 7.96 10.00
N ILE A 243 8.64 7.69 10.08
CA ILE A 243 7.87 7.80 11.33
C ILE A 243 7.56 6.47 12.01
N GLY A 244 7.95 5.37 11.41
CA GLY A 244 7.75 4.04 11.98
C GLY A 244 7.85 2.93 10.97
N SER A 245 7.78 1.69 11.48
CA SER A 245 7.85 0.49 10.66
C SER A 245 6.98 -0.63 11.23
N PHE A 246 6.40 -1.43 10.34
CA PHE A 246 5.60 -2.62 10.67
C PHE A 246 6.17 -3.85 10.00
N TRP A 247 6.50 -4.85 10.82
CA TRP A 247 6.99 -6.14 10.34
C TRP A 247 5.86 -6.97 9.72
N CYS A 248 6.15 -7.58 8.57
CA CYS A 248 5.23 -8.50 7.91
C CYS A 248 5.29 -9.89 8.57
N ASN A 249 4.15 -10.36 9.04
CA ASN A 249 4.02 -11.68 9.66
C ASN A 249 5.02 -11.93 10.82
N PRO A 250 4.78 -11.37 12.00
CA PRO A 250 5.66 -11.58 13.16
C PRO A 250 5.67 -13.03 13.64
N VAL A 251 4.69 -13.84 13.25
CA VAL A 251 4.62 -15.28 13.45
C VAL A 251 4.75 -15.97 12.10
N ASP A 252 5.53 -17.03 12.03
CA ASP A 252 5.65 -17.87 10.85
C ASP A 252 4.29 -18.44 10.45
N THR A 253 4.02 -18.50 9.15
CA THR A 253 2.78 -19.10 8.65
C THR A 253 2.97 -20.56 8.29
N PRO A 254 1.98 -21.45 8.61
CA PRO A 254 2.07 -22.88 8.31
C PRO A 254 2.08 -23.18 6.81
N LYS A 255 2.54 -24.40 6.46
CA LYS A 255 2.37 -24.98 5.12
C LYS A 255 0.90 -24.94 4.76
N GLY A 256 0.54 -24.31 3.64
CA GLY A 256 -0.85 -24.16 3.21
C GLY A 256 -1.34 -22.72 3.15
N PHE A 257 -0.69 -21.81 3.85
CA PHE A 257 -0.84 -20.38 3.61
C PHE A 257 0.09 -20.00 2.42
N GLY A 258 -0.43 -20.14 1.20
CA GLY A 258 0.40 -20.24 0.01
C GLY A 258 1.05 -21.63 -0.09
N LYS A 259 1.77 -21.91 -1.19
CA LYS A 259 2.35 -23.26 -1.42
C LYS A 259 3.42 -23.68 -0.40
N LEU A 260 4.06 -22.77 0.32
CA LEU A 260 5.31 -23.02 1.06
C LEU A 260 5.35 -22.51 2.52
N GLY A 261 4.34 -21.79 2.98
CA GLY A 261 4.42 -21.05 4.24
C GLY A 261 5.41 -19.87 4.13
N VAL A 262 5.48 -19.05 5.16
CA VAL A 262 6.40 -17.90 5.20
C VAL A 262 7.23 -18.00 6.47
N LYS A 263 8.55 -18.08 6.33
CA LYS A 263 9.54 -18.15 7.41
C LYS A 263 10.28 -16.80 7.52
N GLN A 264 9.76 -15.92 8.32
CA GLN A 264 10.33 -14.60 8.58
C GLN A 264 9.93 -14.05 9.95
N GLY A 265 9.18 -14.85 10.73
CA GLY A 265 8.63 -14.42 12.03
C GLY A 265 9.66 -14.31 13.12
N PHE A 266 9.41 -13.41 14.09
CA PHE A 266 10.07 -13.40 15.38
C PHE A 266 9.68 -14.62 16.22
N PHE A 267 8.54 -15.21 15.89
CA PHE A 267 8.00 -16.41 16.50
C PHE A 267 7.81 -17.50 15.46
N ASN A 268 8.04 -18.74 15.86
CA ASN A 268 7.70 -19.93 15.11
C ASN A 268 6.18 -20.11 15.00
N GLU A 269 5.72 -21.11 14.21
CA GLU A 269 4.31 -21.43 14.03
C GLU A 269 3.59 -21.77 15.36
N ASP A 270 4.31 -22.35 16.33
CA ASP A 270 3.85 -22.71 17.68
C ASP A 270 3.94 -21.55 18.69
N LEU A 271 4.21 -20.33 18.23
CA LEU A 271 4.43 -19.13 19.02
C LEU A 271 5.68 -19.14 19.90
N SER A 272 6.52 -20.14 19.81
CA SER A 272 7.82 -20.11 20.49
C SER A 272 8.72 -19.01 19.88
N PRO A 273 9.47 -18.25 20.70
CA PRO A 273 10.39 -17.24 20.19
C PRO A 273 11.46 -17.86 19.29
N ARG A 274 11.80 -17.17 18.20
CA ARG A 274 12.94 -17.53 17.37
C ARG A 274 14.21 -16.87 17.92
N PRO A 275 15.12 -17.61 18.56
CA PRO A 275 16.21 -17.02 19.35
C PRO A 275 17.13 -16.11 18.54
N GLY A 276 17.39 -16.43 17.26
CA GLY A 276 18.25 -15.64 16.39
C GLY A 276 17.72 -14.24 16.13
N LEU A 277 16.42 -14.10 15.85
CA LEU A 277 15.77 -12.80 15.66
C LEU A 277 15.50 -12.10 16.99
N SER A 278 14.85 -12.78 17.94
CA SER A 278 14.39 -12.17 19.18
C SER A 278 15.53 -11.66 20.06
N LYS A 279 16.65 -12.40 20.20
CA LYS A 279 17.82 -11.96 20.98
C LYS A 279 18.55 -10.76 20.37
N SER A 280 18.47 -10.58 19.06
CA SER A 280 19.08 -9.43 18.39
C SER A 280 18.32 -8.14 18.66
N VAL A 281 17.01 -8.23 18.87
CA VAL A 281 16.11 -7.07 19.09
C VAL A 281 16.05 -6.66 20.55
N SER A 282 16.35 -7.59 21.49
CA SER A 282 16.30 -7.34 22.94
C SER A 282 17.57 -6.69 23.50
N LYS A 283 18.56 -6.39 22.70
CA LYS A 283 19.81 -5.69 23.04
C LYS A 283 19.75 -4.22 22.61
#